data_459d3ad19ab0e193b9bfec6eaf88c0cd
#
_entry.id   459d3ad19ab0e193b9bfec6eaf88c0cd
#
_cell.length_a   1.000
_cell.length_b   1.000
_cell.length_c   1.000
_cell.angle_alpha   90.00
_cell.angle_beta   90.00
_cell.angle_gamma   90.00
#
_symmetry.space_group_name_H-M   'P 1'
#
loop_
_entity.id
_entity.type
_entity.pdbx_description
1 polymer ?
#
loop_
_entity_poly.entity_id
_entity_poly.type
_entity_poly.pdbx_seq_one_letter_code
_entity_poly.pdbx_strand_id
1 'polypeptide(L)'
;MSIESIADTIKPKSDQLNADDLIAGPITVTITSGRKVADPKQPLILEINGGHKPWKPCLSMRRIMAAIWGDDGRAWIGGCVTLFCDPTVVFGGKEQGGIRISHISGISKSKTVLLTATRGKRLPFTVNPMPQYDAAQFADNLPKWNAAISAGRFSKDDVVYKAQQSGKLTEEQIQQIGA
;
A
#
# COMPACT_ATOMS: atom_id res chain seq x y z
N MET A 1 -27.74 6.49 25.97
CA MET A 1 -26.67 5.77 25.25
C MET A 1 -25.86 6.80 24.49
N SER A 2 -24.57 6.93 24.80
CA SER A 2 -23.67 7.81 24.06
C SER A 2 -23.13 7.05 22.84
N ILE A 3 -23.03 7.72 21.68
CA ILE A 3 -22.37 7.19 20.49
C ILE A 3 -20.86 7.40 20.69
N GLU A 4 -20.11 6.35 20.99
CA GLU A 4 -18.67 6.44 21.20
C GLU A 4 -17.87 6.49 19.89
N SER A 5 -18.34 5.81 18.83
CA SER A 5 -17.76 5.85 17.49
C SER A 5 -18.78 5.41 16.45
N ILE A 6 -18.78 6.06 15.29
CA ILE A 6 -19.56 5.64 14.12
C ILE A 6 -18.70 4.87 13.11
N ALA A 7 -17.39 4.76 13.34
CA ALA A 7 -16.43 4.16 12.42
C ALA A 7 -16.81 2.73 11.99
N ASP A 8 -17.42 1.95 12.88
CA ASP A 8 -17.84 0.58 12.56
C ASP A 8 -19.09 0.51 11.69
N THR A 9 -19.88 1.59 11.64
CA THR A 9 -21.12 1.65 10.87
C THR A 9 -20.88 1.98 9.38
N ILE A 10 -19.73 2.56 9.06
CA ILE A 10 -19.34 3.00 7.71
C ILE A 10 -18.29 2.08 7.07
N LYS A 11 -17.82 1.04 7.77
CA LYS A 11 -16.90 0.06 7.21
C LYS A 11 -17.59 -0.80 6.15
N PRO A 12 -17.05 -0.88 4.93
CA PRO A 12 -17.54 -1.82 3.92
C PRO A 12 -17.52 -3.26 4.45
N LYS A 13 -18.57 -4.04 4.16
CA LYS A 13 -18.65 -5.47 4.53
C LYS A 13 -17.72 -6.37 3.74
N SER A 14 -16.92 -5.82 2.83
CA SER A 14 -15.96 -6.53 2.00
C SER A 14 -14.84 -7.16 2.83
N ASP A 15 -14.32 -8.30 2.37
CA ASP A 15 -13.16 -9.02 2.92
C ASP A 15 -11.81 -8.49 2.39
N GLN A 16 -11.82 -7.40 1.62
CA GLN A 16 -10.66 -6.81 0.98
C GLN A 16 -10.63 -5.29 1.14
N LEU A 17 -9.45 -4.70 0.91
CA LEU A 17 -9.29 -3.25 0.77
C LEU A 17 -10.04 -2.77 -0.48
N ASN A 18 -10.88 -1.77 -0.32
CA ASN A 18 -11.66 -1.17 -1.40
C ASN A 18 -11.20 0.27 -1.70
N ALA A 19 -11.62 0.80 -2.84
CA ALA A 19 -11.35 2.18 -3.20
C ALA A 19 -11.89 3.18 -2.17
N ASP A 20 -13.07 2.89 -1.61
CA ASP A 20 -13.71 3.72 -0.59
C ASP A 20 -12.92 3.82 0.71
N ASP A 21 -12.13 2.78 1.06
CA ASP A 21 -11.24 2.81 2.22
C ASP A 21 -10.10 3.82 2.06
N LEU A 22 -9.86 4.32 0.83
CA LEU A 22 -8.81 5.27 0.47
C LEU A 22 -9.33 6.67 0.13
N ILE A 23 -10.60 6.97 0.36
CA ILE A 23 -11.20 8.30 0.11
C ILE A 23 -10.55 9.36 1.01
N ALA A 24 -10.18 9.00 2.24
CA ALA A 24 -9.51 9.91 3.17
C ALA A 24 -8.08 10.29 2.73
N GLY A 25 -7.50 9.58 1.78
CA GLY A 25 -6.17 9.85 1.23
C GLY A 25 -5.39 8.58 0.92
N PRO A 26 -4.24 8.73 0.26
CA PRO A 26 -3.35 7.62 -0.04
C PRO A 26 -2.79 6.97 1.23
N ILE A 27 -2.54 5.66 1.15
CA ILE A 27 -1.83 4.92 2.20
C ILE A 27 -0.57 4.28 1.63
N THR A 28 0.50 4.26 2.41
CA THR A 28 1.72 3.54 2.08
C THR A 28 1.77 2.24 2.88
N VAL A 29 1.88 1.13 2.18
CA VAL A 29 1.83 -0.20 2.77
C VAL A 29 2.99 -1.08 2.28
N THR A 30 3.39 -2.02 3.12
CA THR A 30 4.35 -3.08 2.79
C THR A 30 3.61 -4.39 2.61
N ILE A 31 3.93 -5.12 1.55
CA ILE A 31 3.40 -6.47 1.31
C ILE A 31 4.07 -7.43 2.30
N THR A 32 3.30 -8.06 3.16
CA THR A 32 3.81 -8.97 4.20
C THR A 32 3.72 -10.44 3.78
N SER A 33 2.73 -10.78 2.99
CA SER A 33 2.58 -12.11 2.38
C SER A 33 1.66 -12.07 1.16
N GLY A 34 1.59 -13.17 0.43
CA GLY A 34 0.70 -13.28 -0.73
C GLY A 34 0.33 -14.72 -1.04
N ARG A 35 -0.87 -14.90 -1.58
CA ARG A 35 -1.34 -16.21 -2.04
C ARG A 35 -2.15 -16.11 -3.32
N LYS A 36 -2.06 -17.14 -4.16
CA LYS A 36 -2.95 -17.32 -5.31
C LYS A 36 -4.24 -18.00 -4.86
N VAL A 37 -5.34 -17.61 -5.50
CA VAL A 37 -6.67 -18.21 -5.30
C VAL A 37 -7.28 -18.58 -6.64
N ALA A 38 -8.26 -19.48 -6.64
CA ALA A 38 -8.93 -19.97 -7.85
C ALA A 38 -10.02 -19.01 -8.38
N ASP A 39 -9.85 -17.69 -8.14
CA ASP A 39 -10.73 -16.65 -8.69
C ASP A 39 -10.10 -16.06 -9.95
N PRO A 40 -10.69 -16.26 -11.15
CA PRO A 40 -10.12 -15.77 -12.39
C PRO A 40 -10.06 -14.23 -12.48
N LYS A 41 -10.92 -13.52 -11.76
CA LYS A 41 -10.95 -12.05 -11.75
C LYS A 41 -9.92 -11.47 -10.79
N GLN A 42 -9.80 -12.07 -9.61
CA GLN A 42 -8.90 -11.65 -8.53
C GLN A 42 -8.03 -12.80 -8.02
N PRO A 43 -7.15 -13.37 -8.85
CA PRO A 43 -6.40 -14.59 -8.54
C PRO A 43 -5.27 -14.39 -7.52
N LEU A 44 -5.05 -13.16 -7.04
CA LEU A 44 -3.98 -12.84 -6.10
C LEU A 44 -4.52 -12.04 -4.91
N ILE A 45 -4.20 -12.50 -3.72
CA ILE A 45 -4.47 -11.83 -2.45
C ILE A 45 -3.11 -11.48 -1.83
N LEU A 46 -2.92 -10.21 -1.48
CA LEU A 46 -1.75 -9.70 -0.81
C LEU A 46 -2.15 -9.21 0.59
N GLU A 47 -1.51 -9.78 1.61
CA GLU A 47 -1.59 -9.24 2.96
C GLU A 47 -0.67 -8.02 3.04
N ILE A 48 -1.12 -6.98 3.73
CA ILE A 48 -0.42 -5.70 3.85
C ILE A 48 -0.38 -5.28 5.31
N ASN A 49 0.65 -4.53 5.68
CA ASN A 49 0.82 -4.05 7.04
C ASN A 49 -0.19 -2.93 7.41
N GLY A 50 -0.16 -2.45 8.66
CA GLY A 50 -0.99 -1.35 9.14
C GLY A 50 -2.41 -1.74 9.53
N GLY A 51 -2.68 -3.04 9.73
CA GLY A 51 -4.01 -3.52 10.15
C GLY A 51 -5.09 -3.39 9.07
N HIS A 52 -4.69 -3.16 7.84
CA HIS A 52 -5.63 -3.09 6.70
C HIS A 52 -6.11 -4.48 6.29
N LYS A 53 -7.28 -4.49 5.65
CA LYS A 53 -7.78 -5.69 4.96
C LYS A 53 -6.82 -6.07 3.82
N PRO A 54 -6.78 -7.36 3.42
CA PRO A 54 -5.98 -7.81 2.28
C PRO A 54 -6.27 -7.01 1.01
N TRP A 55 -5.25 -6.74 0.23
CA TRP A 55 -5.40 -6.11 -1.07
C TRP A 55 -5.45 -7.16 -2.18
N LYS A 56 -6.47 -7.08 -3.03
CA LYS A 56 -6.62 -7.90 -4.23
C LYS A 56 -6.35 -7.02 -5.47
N PRO A 57 -5.10 -6.94 -5.95
CA PRO A 57 -4.73 -6.03 -7.03
C PRO A 57 -5.41 -6.41 -8.34
N CYS A 58 -5.97 -5.43 -9.05
CA CYS A 58 -6.49 -5.62 -10.40
C CYS A 58 -5.37 -5.98 -11.39
N LEU A 59 -5.74 -6.49 -12.57
CA LEU A 59 -4.78 -6.93 -13.60
C LEU A 59 -3.74 -5.86 -13.94
N SER A 60 -4.15 -4.59 -14.05
CA SER A 60 -3.24 -3.48 -14.37
C SER A 60 -2.18 -3.29 -13.28
N MET A 61 -2.57 -3.33 -12.01
CA MET A 61 -1.65 -3.17 -10.88
C MET A 61 -0.70 -4.37 -10.76
N ARG A 62 -1.18 -5.59 -10.99
CA ARG A 62 -0.33 -6.79 -11.07
C ARG A 62 0.73 -6.68 -12.17
N ARG A 63 0.36 -6.15 -13.36
CA ARG A 63 1.31 -5.92 -14.46
C ARG A 63 2.38 -4.88 -14.13
N ILE A 64 2.03 -3.84 -13.38
CA ILE A 64 2.99 -2.84 -12.91
C ILE A 64 3.98 -3.47 -11.94
N MET A 65 3.49 -4.20 -10.92
CA MET A 65 4.35 -4.87 -9.94
C MET A 65 5.27 -5.90 -10.62
N ALA A 66 4.74 -6.71 -11.53
CA ALA A 66 5.54 -7.67 -12.30
C ALA A 66 6.61 -6.99 -13.18
N ALA A 67 6.28 -5.85 -13.80
CA ALA A 67 7.24 -5.09 -14.61
C ALA A 67 8.38 -4.48 -13.78
N ILE A 68 8.21 -4.34 -12.47
CA ILE A 68 9.18 -3.72 -11.56
C ILE A 68 9.90 -4.77 -10.71
N TRP A 69 9.16 -5.67 -10.09
CA TRP A 69 9.68 -6.68 -9.17
C TRP A 69 9.89 -8.06 -9.79
N GLY A 70 9.46 -8.24 -11.06
CA GLY A 70 9.52 -9.53 -11.75
C GLY A 70 8.31 -10.43 -11.48
N ASP A 71 8.31 -11.60 -12.08
CA ASP A 71 7.18 -12.55 -12.05
C ASP A 71 7.21 -13.49 -10.83
N ASP A 72 8.31 -13.52 -10.07
CA ASP A 72 8.41 -14.30 -8.84
C ASP A 72 7.70 -13.55 -7.70
N GLY A 73 6.54 -14.05 -7.27
CA GLY A 73 5.77 -13.45 -6.18
C GLY A 73 6.51 -13.37 -4.84
N ARG A 74 7.56 -14.16 -4.63
CA ARG A 74 8.40 -14.08 -3.43
C ARG A 74 9.19 -12.77 -3.38
N ALA A 75 9.59 -12.24 -4.52
CA ALA A 75 10.27 -10.94 -4.63
C ALA A 75 9.35 -9.75 -4.29
N TRP A 76 8.03 -9.98 -4.22
CA TRP A 76 7.06 -8.94 -3.87
C TRP A 76 6.92 -8.75 -2.36
N ILE A 77 7.32 -9.76 -1.57
CA ILE A 77 7.29 -9.70 -0.11
C ILE A 77 8.34 -8.68 0.37
N GLY A 78 7.95 -7.79 1.28
CA GLY A 78 8.76 -6.64 1.69
C GLY A 78 8.71 -5.45 0.71
N GLY A 79 8.08 -5.62 -0.46
CA GLY A 79 7.82 -4.53 -1.40
C GLY A 79 6.86 -3.51 -0.81
N CYS A 80 7.17 -2.21 -1.01
CA CYS A 80 6.39 -1.09 -0.48
C CYS A 80 5.70 -0.37 -1.62
N VAL A 81 4.41 -0.04 -1.44
CA VAL A 81 3.59 0.69 -2.42
C VAL A 81 2.74 1.75 -1.73
N THR A 82 2.54 2.89 -2.42
CA THR A 82 1.53 3.86 -2.02
C THR A 82 0.29 3.65 -2.88
N LEU A 83 -0.82 3.32 -2.23
CA LEU A 83 -2.12 3.06 -2.83
C LEU A 83 -3.01 4.29 -2.71
N PHE A 84 -3.78 4.59 -3.74
CA PHE A 84 -4.76 5.68 -3.74
C PHE A 84 -6.04 5.28 -4.47
N CYS A 85 -7.13 5.97 -4.16
CA CYS A 85 -8.39 5.86 -4.90
C CYS A 85 -8.31 6.72 -6.17
N ASP A 86 -8.41 6.09 -7.34
CA ASP A 86 -8.57 6.77 -8.62
C ASP A 86 -10.06 6.77 -8.98
N PRO A 87 -10.75 7.92 -8.88
CA PRO A 87 -12.19 7.99 -9.11
C PRO A 87 -12.59 7.74 -10.57
N THR A 88 -11.64 7.85 -11.51
CA THR A 88 -11.92 7.69 -12.95
C THR A 88 -11.97 6.23 -13.41
N VAL A 89 -11.71 5.29 -12.50
CA VAL A 89 -11.77 3.86 -12.83
C VAL A 89 -13.20 3.43 -13.06
N VAL A 90 -13.44 2.94 -14.29
CA VAL A 90 -14.75 2.44 -14.72
C VAL A 90 -14.87 0.95 -14.46
N PHE A 91 -15.95 0.54 -13.82
CA PHE A 91 -16.36 -0.86 -13.68
C PHE A 91 -17.84 -1.02 -14.00
N GLY A 92 -18.17 -1.99 -14.86
CA GLY A 92 -19.55 -2.19 -15.30
C GLY A 92 -20.16 -1.00 -16.04
N GLY A 93 -19.34 -0.18 -16.71
CA GLY A 93 -19.80 1.00 -17.46
C GLY A 93 -20.04 2.26 -16.60
N LYS A 94 -19.75 2.21 -15.29
CA LYS A 94 -19.88 3.35 -14.38
C LYS A 94 -18.52 3.65 -13.72
N GLU A 95 -18.24 4.93 -13.48
CA GLU A 95 -17.12 5.35 -12.66
C GLU A 95 -17.41 4.99 -11.21
N GLN A 96 -16.71 3.98 -10.71
CA GLN A 96 -16.87 3.48 -9.33
C GLN A 96 -15.61 3.67 -8.49
N GLY A 97 -14.58 4.22 -9.13
CA GLY A 97 -13.26 4.31 -8.50
C GLY A 97 -12.52 2.98 -8.47
N GLY A 98 -11.22 3.05 -8.24
CA GLY A 98 -10.37 1.86 -8.13
C GLY A 98 -9.06 2.15 -7.46
N ILE A 99 -8.46 1.12 -6.86
CA ILE A 99 -7.16 1.26 -6.21
C ILE A 99 -6.06 1.26 -7.26
N ARG A 100 -5.19 2.28 -7.19
CA ARG A 100 -4.01 2.46 -8.05
C ARG A 100 -2.75 2.64 -7.21
N ILE A 101 -1.60 2.35 -7.82
CA ILE A 101 -0.28 2.57 -7.23
C ILE A 101 0.24 3.91 -7.73
N SER A 102 0.61 4.83 -6.83
CA SER A 102 1.28 6.09 -7.17
C SER A 102 2.80 5.98 -7.03
N HIS A 103 3.28 5.30 -5.97
CA HIS A 103 4.70 5.10 -5.69
C HIS A 103 4.97 3.62 -5.41
N ILE A 104 6.16 3.17 -5.78
CA ILE A 104 6.58 1.77 -5.63
C ILE A 104 8.08 1.70 -5.30
N SER A 105 8.46 0.79 -4.42
CA SER A 105 9.86 0.53 -4.12
C SER A 105 10.54 -0.27 -5.23
N GLY A 106 11.88 -0.26 -5.25
CA GLY A 106 12.67 -1.02 -6.22
C GLY A 106 12.97 -0.27 -7.52
N ILE A 107 12.57 0.98 -7.65
CA ILE A 107 12.95 1.86 -8.75
C ILE A 107 13.56 3.16 -8.20
N SER A 108 14.52 3.72 -8.96
CA SER A 108 15.18 5.00 -8.64
C SER A 108 14.65 6.19 -9.45
N LYS A 109 13.88 5.91 -10.50
CA LYS A 109 13.26 6.91 -11.38
C LYS A 109 11.84 6.48 -11.73
N SER A 110 10.98 7.42 -12.06
CA SER A 110 9.61 7.15 -12.51
C SER A 110 9.61 6.19 -13.70
N LYS A 111 8.71 5.21 -13.65
CA LYS A 111 8.56 4.19 -14.69
C LYS A 111 7.16 4.25 -15.28
N THR A 112 7.10 4.38 -16.61
CA THR A 112 5.83 4.36 -17.34
C THR A 112 5.60 2.99 -17.96
N VAL A 113 4.42 2.43 -17.72
CA VAL A 113 3.98 1.14 -18.25
C VAL A 113 2.73 1.39 -19.11
N LEU A 114 2.72 0.83 -20.32
CA LEU A 114 1.55 0.90 -21.20
C LEU A 114 0.51 -0.14 -20.75
N LEU A 115 -0.58 0.32 -20.17
CA LEU A 115 -1.68 -0.51 -19.70
C LEU A 115 -2.83 -0.54 -20.72
N THR A 116 -3.44 -1.69 -20.92
CA THR A 116 -4.65 -1.81 -21.74
C THR A 116 -5.82 -1.15 -21.02
N ALA A 117 -6.33 -0.05 -21.55
CA ALA A 117 -7.51 0.64 -21.04
C ALA A 117 -8.79 0.02 -21.60
N THR A 118 -8.84 -0.20 -22.92
CA THR A 118 -9.90 -0.90 -23.63
C THR A 118 -9.29 -1.79 -24.72
N ARG A 119 -10.11 -2.65 -25.34
CA ARG A 119 -9.64 -3.50 -26.44
C ARG A 119 -8.99 -2.63 -27.54
N GLY A 120 -7.70 -2.88 -27.81
CA GLY A 120 -6.91 -2.14 -28.81
C GLY A 120 -6.35 -0.78 -28.38
N LYS A 121 -6.70 -0.25 -27.20
CA LYS A 121 -6.20 1.03 -26.68
C LYS A 121 -5.35 0.84 -25.44
N ARG A 122 -4.10 1.27 -25.51
CA ARG A 122 -3.18 1.32 -24.36
C ARG A 122 -2.97 2.75 -23.94
N LEU A 123 -2.95 2.98 -22.62
CA LEU A 123 -2.65 4.27 -22.03
C LEU A 123 -1.40 4.16 -21.16
N PRO A 124 -0.54 5.19 -21.17
CA PRO A 124 0.59 5.23 -20.27
C PRO A 124 0.11 5.38 -18.82
N PHE A 125 0.69 4.61 -17.93
CA PHE A 125 0.51 4.74 -16.49
C PHE A 125 1.89 4.85 -15.85
N THR A 126 2.13 5.95 -15.13
CA THR A 126 3.42 6.24 -14.52
C THR A 126 3.35 5.99 -13.02
N VAL A 127 4.33 5.25 -12.51
CA VAL A 127 4.58 5.07 -11.09
C VAL A 127 5.90 5.73 -10.71
N ASN A 128 5.95 6.31 -9.52
CA ASN A 128 7.11 7.03 -9.02
C ASN A 128 7.91 6.17 -8.04
N PRO A 129 9.21 6.45 -7.86
CA PRO A 129 10.00 5.83 -6.81
C PRO A 129 9.44 6.21 -5.44
N MET A 130 9.50 5.27 -4.50
CA MET A 130 9.13 5.54 -3.11
C MET A 130 10.09 6.59 -2.53
N PRO A 131 9.60 7.70 -1.95
CA PRO A 131 10.46 8.65 -1.25
C PRO A 131 11.14 7.94 -0.08
N GLN A 132 12.39 8.29 0.20
CA GLN A 132 13.09 7.82 1.39
C GLN A 132 12.64 8.65 2.59
N TYR A 133 12.57 8.01 3.76
CA TYR A 133 12.34 8.73 5.00
C TYR A 133 13.55 9.64 5.29
N ASP A 134 13.29 10.90 5.62
CA ASP A 134 14.35 11.87 5.87
C ASP A 134 15.21 11.47 7.07
N ALA A 135 16.53 11.49 6.90
CA ALA A 135 17.47 11.01 7.90
C ALA A 135 17.50 11.89 9.17
N ALA A 136 17.34 13.21 9.02
CA ALA A 136 17.31 14.12 10.16
C ALA A 136 16.02 13.93 10.95
N GLN A 137 14.88 13.85 10.27
CA GLN A 137 13.59 13.53 10.90
C GLN A 137 13.62 12.17 11.58
N PHE A 138 14.31 11.19 11.01
CA PHE A 138 14.47 9.87 11.63
C PHE A 138 15.23 9.98 12.96
N ALA A 139 16.36 10.67 12.97
CA ALA A 139 17.18 10.87 14.18
C ALA A 139 16.38 11.59 15.30
N ASP A 140 15.60 12.60 14.93
CA ASP A 140 14.75 13.35 15.88
C ASP A 140 13.58 12.55 16.44
N ASN A 141 13.05 11.62 15.66
CA ASN A 141 11.86 10.85 16.03
C ASN A 141 12.20 9.53 16.73
N LEU A 142 13.35 8.93 16.44
CA LEU A 142 13.75 7.63 16.99
C LEU A 142 13.66 7.54 18.54
N PRO A 143 14.17 8.52 19.33
CA PRO A 143 14.06 8.46 20.77
C PRO A 143 12.61 8.49 21.26
N LYS A 144 11.76 9.28 20.59
CA LYS A 144 10.33 9.41 20.91
C LYS A 144 9.57 8.11 20.64
N TRP A 145 9.90 7.46 19.50
CA TRP A 145 9.31 6.19 19.13
C TRP A 145 9.70 5.08 20.10
N ASN A 146 11.00 4.96 20.42
CA ASN A 146 11.48 3.96 21.36
C ASN A 146 10.88 4.16 22.76
N ALA A 147 10.76 5.40 23.24
CA ALA A 147 10.06 5.69 24.49
C ALA A 147 8.58 5.31 24.46
N ALA A 148 7.89 5.52 23.33
CA ALA A 148 6.48 5.18 23.19
C ALA A 148 6.26 3.65 23.13
N ILE A 149 7.17 2.92 22.49
CA ILE A 149 7.16 1.44 22.44
C ILE A 149 7.44 0.88 23.85
N SER A 150 8.48 1.36 24.52
CA SER A 150 8.82 0.92 25.89
C SER A 150 7.70 1.19 26.89
N ALA A 151 6.94 2.26 26.70
CA ALA A 151 5.75 2.57 27.50
C ALA A 151 4.50 1.76 27.11
N GLY A 152 4.59 0.84 26.14
CA GLY A 152 3.48 0.02 25.66
C GLY A 152 2.38 0.79 24.93
N ARG A 153 2.63 2.05 24.50
CA ARG A 153 1.63 2.87 23.79
C ARG A 153 1.46 2.49 22.33
N PHE A 154 2.51 2.00 21.70
CA PHE A 154 2.54 1.54 20.32
C PHE A 154 3.42 0.30 20.19
N SER A 155 3.07 -0.58 19.28
CA SER A 155 3.97 -1.65 18.83
C SER A 155 5.03 -1.11 17.87
N LYS A 156 6.12 -1.86 17.68
CA LYS A 156 7.11 -1.56 16.65
C LYS A 156 6.46 -1.43 15.26
N ASP A 157 5.55 -2.35 14.93
CA ASP A 157 4.86 -2.39 13.63
C ASP A 157 3.99 -1.15 13.41
N ASP A 158 3.32 -0.65 14.46
CA ASP A 158 2.54 0.60 14.39
C ASP A 158 3.44 1.80 14.08
N VAL A 159 4.60 1.87 14.71
CA VAL A 159 5.57 2.95 14.50
C VAL A 159 6.14 2.89 13.08
N VAL A 160 6.57 1.71 12.63
CA VAL A 160 7.08 1.49 11.27
C VAL A 160 6.02 1.87 10.24
N TYR A 161 4.78 1.40 10.41
CA TYR A 161 3.69 1.75 9.50
C TYR A 161 3.44 3.26 9.44
N LYS A 162 3.38 3.95 10.58
CA LYS A 162 3.19 5.40 10.62
C LYS A 162 4.34 6.17 9.96
N ALA A 163 5.57 5.78 10.22
CA ALA A 163 6.74 6.40 9.61
C ALA A 163 6.74 6.22 8.09
N GLN A 164 6.37 5.05 7.59
CA GLN A 164 6.30 4.76 6.15
C GLN A 164 5.33 5.65 5.37
N GLN A 165 4.35 6.28 6.04
CA GLN A 165 3.45 7.25 5.38
C GLN A 165 4.22 8.50 4.90
N SER A 166 5.36 8.82 5.51
CA SER A 166 6.22 9.96 5.14
C SER A 166 7.38 9.57 4.22
N GLY A 167 7.76 8.29 4.19
CA GLY A 167 8.85 7.79 3.34
C GLY A 167 9.27 6.38 3.74
N LYS A 168 9.94 5.70 2.80
CA LYS A 168 10.45 4.34 3.04
C LYS A 168 11.60 4.38 4.04
N LEU A 169 11.49 3.59 5.10
CA LEU A 169 12.59 3.31 6.03
C LEU A 169 13.57 2.31 5.42
N THR A 170 14.86 2.44 5.75
CA THR A 170 15.86 1.41 5.46
C THR A 170 15.76 0.26 6.48
N GLU A 171 16.37 -0.88 6.18
CA GLU A 171 16.40 -2.01 7.11
C GLU A 171 17.11 -1.65 8.41
N GLU A 172 18.23 -0.89 8.34
CA GLU A 172 18.93 -0.41 9.52
C GLU A 172 18.05 0.52 10.38
N GLN A 173 17.28 1.41 9.75
CA GLN A 173 16.34 2.28 10.46
C GLN A 173 15.24 1.46 11.15
N ILE A 174 14.70 0.44 10.48
CA ILE A 174 13.68 -0.44 11.07
C ILE A 174 14.27 -1.23 12.25
N GLN A 175 15.52 -1.67 12.17
CA GLN A 175 16.19 -2.39 13.28
C GLN A 175 16.37 -1.50 14.53
N GLN A 176 16.65 -0.21 14.36
CA GLN A 176 16.82 0.75 15.46
C GLN A 176 15.51 1.10 16.17
N ILE A 177 14.36 0.92 15.52
CA ILE A 177 13.04 1.15 16.13
C ILE A 177 12.75 0.01 17.10
N GLY A 178 12.54 0.33 18.37
CA GLY A 178 12.26 -0.63 19.45
C GLY A 178 13.44 -1.47 19.89
N ALA A 179 14.68 -0.97 19.62
CA ALA A 179 15.93 -1.57 20.09
C ALA A 179 16.28 -1.10 21.50
#